data_8e7fbcac2dc5f6224008587ae2428183
#
_entry.id   8e7fbcac2dc5f6224008587ae2428183
#
_cell.length_a   1.000
_cell.length_b   1.000
_cell.length_c   1.000
_cell.angle_alpha   90.00
_cell.angle_beta   90.00
_cell.angle_gamma   90.00
#
_symmetry.space_group_name_H-M   'P 1'
#
loop_
_entity.id
_entity.type
_entity.pdbx_description
1 polymer ?
#
loop_
_entity_poly.entity_id
_entity_poly.type
_entity_poly.pdbx_seq_one_letter_code
_entity_poly.pdbx_strand_id
1 'polypeptide(L)'
;MKTKNLFSTFFILILFSGCALITDEYQANQRKVIAYLLEDLPLPADAEIVKAPTVLLGTGESISGRIIMTSGYSPAENLIFYGTETLSTGWQLISSKVGEEVTLVYAKAGRFATIYISPRNTATGFLLGDIGSDIDISVVHPDAIGIQNPYEDLDYGSLPESP
;
A
#
# COMPACT_ATOMS: atom_id res chain seq x y z
N MET A 1 3.02 -59.25 -5.94
CA MET A 1 2.08 -58.11 -6.10
C MET A 1 2.26 -57.02 -5.04
N LYS A 2 3.48 -56.63 -4.63
CA LYS A 2 3.72 -55.56 -3.60
C LYS A 2 4.43 -54.30 -4.11
N THR A 3 4.88 -54.29 -5.33
CA THR A 3 5.68 -53.16 -5.91
C THR A 3 4.85 -52.05 -6.53
N LYS A 4 3.60 -52.28 -6.93
CA LYS A 4 2.74 -51.26 -7.55
C LYS A 4 2.27 -50.16 -6.57
N ASN A 5 2.11 -50.49 -5.29
CA ASN A 5 1.64 -49.50 -4.29
C ASN A 5 2.77 -48.54 -3.84
N LEU A 6 4.02 -48.97 -3.90
CA LEU A 6 5.17 -48.15 -3.50
C LEU A 6 5.40 -46.97 -4.50
N PHE A 7 5.19 -47.23 -5.78
CA PHE A 7 5.35 -46.19 -6.82
C PHE A 7 4.27 -45.14 -6.77
N SER A 8 3.02 -45.55 -6.43
CA SER A 8 1.89 -44.60 -6.30
C SER A 8 2.05 -43.67 -5.09
N THR A 9 2.57 -44.18 -3.98
CA THR A 9 2.79 -43.39 -2.75
C THR A 9 3.94 -42.40 -2.93
N PHE A 10 5.00 -42.78 -3.68
CA PHE A 10 6.12 -41.89 -3.98
C PHE A 10 5.72 -40.73 -4.92
N PHE A 11 4.83 -40.99 -5.88
CA PHE A 11 4.35 -39.97 -6.82
C PHE A 11 3.46 -38.93 -6.14
N ILE A 12 2.65 -39.31 -5.12
CA ILE A 12 1.81 -38.41 -4.36
C ILE A 12 2.66 -37.47 -3.47
N LEU A 13 3.77 -37.96 -2.90
CA LEU A 13 4.69 -37.15 -2.09
C LEU A 13 5.38 -36.03 -2.86
N ILE A 14 5.67 -36.23 -4.15
CA ILE A 14 6.32 -35.22 -5.01
C ILE A 14 5.36 -34.06 -5.35
N LEU A 15 4.05 -34.32 -5.44
CA LEU A 15 3.07 -33.30 -5.77
C LEU A 15 2.82 -32.30 -4.62
N PHE A 16 3.07 -32.70 -3.37
CA PHE A 16 2.90 -31.80 -2.21
C PHE A 16 4.10 -30.88 -1.94
N SER A 17 5.29 -31.21 -2.45
CA SER A 17 6.50 -30.40 -2.20
C SER A 17 6.58 -29.15 -3.09
N GLY A 18 5.86 -29.09 -4.19
CA GLY A 18 5.93 -27.97 -5.14
C GLY A 18 5.19 -26.70 -4.69
N CYS A 19 4.11 -26.84 -3.90
CA CYS A 19 3.30 -25.68 -3.51
C CYS A 19 3.94 -24.81 -2.43
N ALA A 20 4.78 -25.38 -1.55
CA ALA A 20 5.41 -24.62 -0.47
C ALA A 20 6.48 -23.65 -0.98
N LEU A 21 7.26 -24.03 -1.96
CA LEU A 21 8.33 -23.19 -2.52
C LEU A 21 7.79 -21.96 -3.26
N ILE A 22 6.68 -22.11 -3.98
CA ILE A 22 6.03 -20.99 -4.69
C ILE A 22 5.45 -19.98 -3.71
N THR A 23 4.92 -20.44 -2.59
CA THR A 23 4.33 -19.59 -1.55
C THR A 23 5.38 -18.75 -0.84
N ASP A 24 6.54 -19.31 -0.55
CA ASP A 24 7.62 -18.62 0.15
C ASP A 24 8.29 -17.54 -0.72
N GLU A 25 8.49 -17.81 -2.00
CA GLU A 25 9.03 -16.84 -2.95
C GLU A 25 8.05 -15.69 -3.18
N TYR A 26 6.77 -15.98 -3.31
CA TYR A 26 5.73 -14.96 -3.44
C TYR A 26 5.67 -14.04 -2.21
N GLN A 27 5.69 -14.61 -1.00
CA GLN A 27 5.71 -13.84 0.25
C GLN A 27 6.99 -13.01 0.42
N ALA A 28 8.14 -13.55 0.00
CA ALA A 28 9.40 -12.82 0.05
C ALA A 28 9.40 -11.62 -0.91
N ASN A 29 8.83 -11.77 -2.10
CA ASN A 29 8.69 -10.69 -3.07
C ASN A 29 7.70 -9.62 -2.59
N GLN A 30 6.57 -10.01 -2.00
CA GLN A 30 5.62 -9.07 -1.40
C GLN A 30 6.26 -8.24 -0.30
N ARG A 31 7.05 -8.84 0.59
CA ARG A 31 7.75 -8.12 1.66
C ARG A 31 8.74 -7.08 1.11
N LYS A 32 9.47 -7.41 0.04
CA LYS A 32 10.38 -6.45 -0.62
C LYS A 32 9.62 -5.27 -1.21
N VAL A 33 8.47 -5.52 -1.82
CA VAL A 33 7.66 -4.46 -2.41
C VAL A 33 7.03 -3.56 -1.35
N ILE A 34 6.52 -4.15 -0.26
CA ILE A 34 6.01 -3.37 0.87
C ILE A 34 7.13 -2.50 1.46
N ALA A 35 8.33 -3.06 1.65
CA ALA A 35 9.48 -2.32 2.13
C ALA A 35 9.84 -1.16 1.20
N TYR A 36 9.82 -1.38 -0.12
CA TYR A 36 10.07 -0.33 -1.10
C TYR A 36 8.99 0.77 -1.09
N LEU A 37 7.70 0.39 -1.04
CA LEU A 37 6.60 1.36 -1.02
C LEU A 37 6.63 2.25 0.22
N LEU A 38 7.09 1.69 1.35
CA LEU A 38 7.12 2.35 2.65
C LEU A 38 8.53 2.83 3.05
N GLU A 39 9.51 2.77 2.15
CA GLU A 39 10.92 3.07 2.46
C GLU A 39 11.08 4.41 3.19
N ASP A 40 10.31 5.40 2.80
CA ASP A 40 10.35 6.75 3.33
C ASP A 40 9.00 7.25 3.88
N LEU A 41 8.02 6.35 4.02
CA LEU A 41 6.73 6.65 4.62
C LEU A 41 6.70 6.07 6.03
N PRO A 42 6.58 6.90 7.09
CA PRO A 42 6.61 6.42 8.46
C PRO A 42 5.37 5.57 8.76
N LEU A 43 5.53 4.58 9.62
CA LEU A 43 4.44 3.76 10.12
C LEU A 43 4.28 3.97 11.62
N PRO A 44 3.05 4.01 12.16
CA PRO A 44 2.80 3.98 13.59
C PRO A 44 3.49 2.77 14.23
N ALA A 45 4.02 2.92 15.44
CA ALA A 45 4.81 1.87 16.09
C ALA A 45 4.04 0.57 16.36
N ASP A 46 2.71 0.68 16.44
CA ASP A 46 1.78 -0.43 16.68
C ASP A 46 1.07 -0.92 15.41
N ALA A 47 1.47 -0.41 14.23
CA ALA A 47 0.81 -0.75 12.98
C ALA A 47 1.04 -2.22 12.60
N GLU A 48 -0.05 -2.93 12.33
CA GLU A 48 -0.04 -4.30 11.83
C GLU A 48 -0.58 -4.36 10.40
N ILE A 49 0.22 -4.87 9.46
CA ILE A 49 -0.22 -5.04 8.06
C ILE A 49 -1.19 -6.22 7.99
N VAL A 50 -2.45 -5.93 7.67
CA VAL A 50 -3.54 -6.93 7.63
C VAL A 50 -3.64 -7.58 6.26
N LYS A 51 -3.36 -6.83 5.21
CA LYS A 51 -3.50 -7.30 3.83
C LYS A 51 -2.31 -6.83 3.01
N ALA A 52 -1.70 -7.77 2.32
CA ALA A 52 -0.70 -7.44 1.31
C ALA A 52 -1.30 -6.56 0.20
N PRO A 53 -0.48 -5.75 -0.48
CA PRO A 53 -0.96 -4.95 -1.61
C PRO A 53 -1.73 -5.82 -2.58
N THR A 54 -2.95 -5.42 -2.89
CA THR A 54 -3.82 -6.19 -3.78
C THR A 54 -3.44 -6.00 -5.24
N VAL A 55 -2.79 -4.88 -5.56
CA VAL A 55 -2.35 -4.54 -6.90
C VAL A 55 -0.96 -3.94 -6.81
N LEU A 56 -0.03 -4.49 -7.57
CA LEU A 56 1.29 -3.96 -7.82
C LEU A 56 1.37 -3.62 -9.29
N LEU A 57 1.62 -2.38 -9.61
CA LEU A 57 1.76 -1.87 -10.97
C LEU A 57 3.15 -1.26 -11.14
N GLY A 58 3.73 -1.43 -12.32
CA GLY A 58 5.03 -0.89 -12.66
C GLY A 58 6.20 -1.79 -12.29
N THR A 59 7.40 -1.32 -12.57
CA THR A 59 8.67 -2.01 -12.32
C THR A 59 9.75 -1.03 -11.87
N GLY A 60 10.73 -1.51 -11.10
CA GLY A 60 11.84 -0.67 -10.65
C GLY A 60 11.37 0.48 -9.74
N GLU A 61 11.75 1.69 -10.06
CA GLU A 61 11.43 2.89 -9.28
C GLU A 61 10.00 3.40 -9.46
N SER A 62 9.31 2.92 -10.51
CA SER A 62 7.94 3.33 -10.86
C SER A 62 6.89 2.36 -10.32
N ILE A 63 7.07 1.82 -9.13
CA ILE A 63 6.11 0.89 -8.51
C ILE A 63 5.00 1.67 -7.82
N SER A 64 3.77 1.19 -8.02
CA SER A 64 2.58 1.64 -7.30
C SER A 64 1.95 0.48 -6.54
N GLY A 65 1.31 0.77 -5.42
CA GLY A 65 0.66 -0.28 -4.63
C GLY A 65 -0.21 0.27 -3.51
N ARG A 66 -0.93 -0.63 -2.86
CA ARG A 66 -1.84 -0.35 -1.76
C ARG A 66 -1.58 -1.29 -0.59
N ILE A 67 -1.49 -0.75 0.61
CA ILE A 67 -1.27 -1.48 1.86
C ILE A 67 -2.39 -1.15 2.82
N ILE A 68 -2.94 -2.18 3.45
CA ILE A 68 -3.96 -2.03 4.50
C ILE A 68 -3.36 -2.51 5.81
N MET A 69 -3.50 -1.70 6.84
CA MET A 69 -3.01 -1.99 8.18
C MET A 69 -4.02 -1.58 9.25
N THR A 70 -3.82 -2.08 10.45
CA THR A 70 -4.54 -1.66 11.65
C THR A 70 -3.58 -0.99 12.61
N SER A 71 -4.10 -0.06 13.41
CA SER A 71 -3.41 0.58 14.52
C SER A 71 -4.33 0.62 15.75
N GLY A 72 -3.79 0.52 16.93
CA GLY A 72 -4.51 0.73 18.20
C GLY A 72 -4.78 2.21 18.49
N TYR A 73 -4.10 3.12 17.79
CA TYR A 73 -4.35 4.55 17.91
C TYR A 73 -5.66 4.97 17.23
N SER A 74 -6.33 5.95 17.80
CA SER A 74 -7.53 6.56 17.22
C SER A 74 -7.22 7.27 15.89
N PRO A 75 -8.23 7.57 15.06
CA PRO A 75 -8.01 8.36 13.84
C PRO A 75 -7.37 9.72 14.08
N ALA A 76 -7.67 10.37 15.23
CA ALA A 76 -7.08 11.65 15.58
C ALA A 76 -5.59 11.55 15.92
N GLU A 77 -5.18 10.51 16.67
CA GLU A 77 -3.77 10.26 16.98
C GLU A 77 -2.98 9.91 15.74
N ASN A 78 -3.54 9.07 14.86
CA ASN A 78 -2.92 8.76 13.56
C ASN A 78 -2.85 9.98 12.63
N LEU A 79 -3.83 10.89 12.65
CA LEU A 79 -3.76 12.15 11.94
C LEU A 79 -2.57 12.99 12.41
N ILE A 80 -2.35 13.10 13.73
CA ILE A 80 -1.23 13.84 14.32
C ILE A 80 0.09 13.17 13.91
N PHE A 81 0.17 11.84 14.02
CA PHE A 81 1.34 11.07 13.63
C PHE A 81 1.73 11.34 12.16
N TYR A 82 0.82 11.11 11.22
CA TYR A 82 1.11 11.33 9.81
C TYR A 82 1.35 12.79 9.47
N GLY A 83 0.64 13.72 10.11
CA GLY A 83 0.84 15.16 9.93
C GLY A 83 2.22 15.66 10.38
N THR A 84 2.90 14.93 11.27
CA THR A 84 4.20 15.31 11.80
C THR A 84 5.32 14.48 11.17
N GLU A 85 5.24 13.16 11.29
CA GLU A 85 6.33 12.26 10.92
C GLU A 85 6.52 12.18 9.40
N THR A 86 5.45 12.21 8.62
CA THR A 86 5.54 12.13 7.16
C THR A 86 6.27 13.36 6.58
N LEU A 87 6.05 14.54 7.15
CA LEU A 87 6.75 15.75 6.71
C LEU A 87 8.25 15.68 7.02
N SER A 88 8.66 15.03 8.10
CA SER A 88 10.07 14.89 8.48
C SER A 88 10.87 14.05 7.48
N THR A 89 10.21 13.18 6.73
CA THR A 89 10.83 12.32 5.70
C THR A 89 10.85 12.95 4.30
N GLY A 90 10.42 14.21 4.18
CA GLY A 90 10.47 15.00 2.93
C GLY A 90 9.21 14.89 2.06
N TRP A 91 8.17 14.22 2.53
CA TRP A 91 6.85 14.28 1.89
C TRP A 91 6.20 15.64 2.13
N GLN A 92 5.50 16.15 1.16
CA GLN A 92 4.75 17.40 1.22
C GLN A 92 3.26 17.11 1.24
N LEU A 93 2.54 17.60 2.25
CA LEU A 93 1.09 17.50 2.30
C LEU A 93 0.48 18.43 1.26
N ILE A 94 -0.23 17.88 0.30
CA ILE A 94 -0.88 18.63 -0.78
C ILE A 94 -2.38 18.76 -0.60
N SER A 95 -3.02 17.85 0.12
CA SER A 95 -4.44 17.90 0.43
C SER A 95 -4.75 17.14 1.70
N SER A 96 -5.76 17.60 2.43
CA SER A 96 -6.30 16.91 3.58
C SER A 96 -7.80 17.08 3.68
N LYS A 97 -8.48 16.02 4.09
CA LYS A 97 -9.89 16.02 4.49
C LYS A 97 -9.97 15.40 5.88
N VAL A 98 -10.51 16.14 6.83
CA VAL A 98 -10.65 15.71 8.23
C VAL A 98 -12.11 15.72 8.62
N GLY A 99 -12.59 14.59 9.15
CA GLY A 99 -13.93 14.35 9.64
C GLY A 99 -13.93 13.14 10.57
N GLU A 100 -14.96 12.33 10.54
CA GLU A 100 -14.99 11.02 11.18
C GLU A 100 -13.91 10.10 10.59
N GLU A 101 -13.70 10.25 9.30
CA GLU A 101 -12.62 9.65 8.53
C GLU A 101 -11.63 10.72 8.09
N VAL A 102 -10.36 10.36 7.97
CA VAL A 102 -9.29 11.25 7.57
C VAL A 102 -8.70 10.78 6.24
N THR A 103 -8.50 11.72 5.33
CA THR A 103 -7.74 11.48 4.09
C THR A 103 -6.61 12.50 4.01
N LEU A 104 -5.39 12.02 3.86
CA LEU A 104 -4.20 12.83 3.65
C LEU A 104 -3.58 12.46 2.31
N VAL A 105 -3.21 13.46 1.52
CA VAL A 105 -2.53 13.24 0.23
C VAL A 105 -1.19 13.97 0.28
N TYR A 106 -0.14 13.21 0.03
CA TYR A 106 1.23 13.68 0.02
C TYR A 106 1.86 13.52 -1.36
N ALA A 107 2.85 14.36 -1.65
CA ALA A 107 3.69 14.24 -2.83
C ALA A 107 5.17 14.24 -2.43
N LYS A 108 5.99 13.42 -3.12
CA LYS A 108 7.44 13.39 -2.99
C LYS A 108 8.07 12.81 -4.25
N ALA A 109 9.00 13.56 -4.86
CA ALA A 109 9.80 13.09 -6.00
C ALA A 109 8.95 12.44 -7.12
N GLY A 110 7.85 13.07 -7.52
CA GLY A 110 6.93 12.54 -8.54
C GLY A 110 5.97 11.46 -8.06
N ARG A 111 6.12 10.93 -6.85
CA ARG A 111 5.18 9.97 -6.25
C ARG A 111 4.08 10.69 -5.47
N PHE A 112 2.94 10.04 -5.40
CA PHE A 112 1.82 10.46 -4.56
C PHE A 112 1.50 9.36 -3.55
N ALA A 113 1.29 9.73 -2.30
CA ALA A 113 0.80 8.83 -1.26
C ALA A 113 -0.56 9.35 -0.75
N THR A 114 -1.56 8.48 -0.78
CA THR A 114 -2.86 8.74 -0.14
C THR A 114 -2.97 7.87 1.09
N ILE A 115 -3.20 8.48 2.25
CA ILE A 115 -3.40 7.81 3.52
C ILE A 115 -4.86 8.05 3.93
N TYR A 116 -5.63 6.97 3.99
CA TYR A 116 -7.00 6.99 4.46
C TYR A 116 -7.06 6.31 5.83
N ILE A 117 -7.66 6.98 6.81
CA ILE A 117 -7.75 6.53 8.19
C ILE A 117 -9.22 6.53 8.59
N SER A 118 -9.73 5.38 8.98
CA SER A 118 -11.10 5.22 9.48
C SER A 118 -11.13 4.60 10.87
N PRO A 119 -12.14 4.92 11.69
CA PRO A 119 -12.29 4.27 12.98
C PRO A 119 -12.58 2.78 12.80
N ARG A 120 -11.91 1.94 13.61
CA ARG A 120 -12.15 0.50 13.59
C ARG A 120 -13.44 0.19 14.35
N ASN A 121 -14.49 -0.14 13.63
CA ASN A 121 -15.76 -0.56 14.19
C ASN A 121 -15.74 -2.07 14.50
N THR A 122 -15.15 -2.46 15.63
CA THR A 122 -15.35 -3.81 16.15
C THR A 122 -16.50 -3.82 17.15
N ALA A 123 -17.37 -4.82 17.10
CA ALA A 123 -18.48 -4.96 18.05
C ALA A 123 -17.99 -5.00 19.53
N THR A 124 -16.77 -5.50 19.75
CA THR A 124 -16.09 -5.51 21.05
C THR A 124 -15.48 -4.14 21.39
N GLY A 125 -14.95 -3.41 20.42
CA GLY A 125 -14.35 -2.08 20.63
C GLY A 125 -15.37 -1.07 21.08
N PHE A 126 -16.60 -1.12 20.57
CA PHE A 126 -17.69 -0.26 21.02
C PHE A 126 -18.04 -0.45 22.51
N LEU A 127 -17.95 -1.68 23.01
CA LEU A 127 -18.23 -1.98 24.44
C LEU A 127 -17.05 -1.67 25.36
N LEU A 128 -15.83 -1.71 24.89
CA LEU A 128 -14.60 -1.56 25.67
C LEU A 128 -13.92 -0.21 25.48
N GLY A 129 -14.43 0.65 24.59
CA GLY A 129 -13.83 1.95 24.28
C GLY A 129 -12.50 1.84 23.50
N ASP A 130 -12.21 0.69 22.91
CA ASP A 130 -11.02 0.47 22.08
C ASP A 130 -11.32 0.99 20.65
N ILE A 131 -10.97 2.26 20.45
CA ILE A 131 -11.17 2.97 19.18
C ILE A 131 -9.85 2.99 18.43
N GLY A 132 -9.44 1.83 17.94
CA GLY A 132 -8.32 1.75 16.98
C GLY A 132 -8.72 2.27 15.60
N SER A 133 -7.79 2.25 14.66
CA SER A 133 -8.00 2.68 13.29
C SER A 133 -7.67 1.60 12.29
N ASP A 134 -8.40 1.60 11.18
CA ASP A 134 -7.99 0.96 9.93
C ASP A 134 -7.32 2.02 9.07
N ILE A 135 -6.14 1.71 8.55
CA ILE A 135 -5.31 2.61 7.75
C ILE A 135 -5.08 1.98 6.39
N ASP A 136 -5.38 2.72 5.34
CA ASP A 136 -5.20 2.33 3.95
C ASP A 136 -4.23 3.30 3.29
N ILE A 137 -3.07 2.80 2.90
CA ILE A 137 -2.03 3.59 2.23
C ILE A 137 -1.93 3.15 0.78
N SER A 138 -2.15 4.08 -0.13
CA SER A 138 -1.90 3.90 -1.56
C SER A 138 -0.74 4.79 -1.98
N VAL A 139 0.32 4.19 -2.54
CA VAL A 139 1.43 4.92 -3.15
C VAL A 139 1.35 4.73 -4.65
N VAL A 140 1.38 5.83 -5.39
CA VAL A 140 1.23 5.83 -6.85
C VAL A 140 2.39 6.61 -7.48
N HIS A 141 3.05 5.98 -8.45
CA HIS A 141 3.94 6.65 -9.39
C HIS A 141 3.20 6.80 -10.73
N PRO A 142 3.08 8.00 -11.31
CA PRO A 142 2.33 8.21 -12.56
C PRO A 142 2.76 7.28 -13.69
N ASP A 143 4.06 7.04 -13.84
CA ASP A 143 4.60 6.16 -14.88
C ASP A 143 4.21 4.69 -14.71
N ALA A 144 3.93 4.26 -13.47
CA ALA A 144 3.52 2.88 -13.20
C ALA A 144 2.13 2.55 -13.74
N ILE A 145 1.27 3.54 -13.89
CA ILE A 145 -0.11 3.38 -14.37
C ILE A 145 -0.30 3.87 -15.81
N GLY A 146 0.80 4.27 -16.47
CA GLY A 146 0.76 4.67 -17.88
C GLY A 146 -0.16 5.87 -18.13
N ILE A 147 -0.34 6.74 -17.14
CA ILE A 147 -1.04 8.01 -17.34
C ILE A 147 -0.11 8.87 -18.19
N GLN A 148 -0.34 8.85 -19.50
CA GLN A 148 0.22 9.86 -20.38
C GLN A 148 -0.48 11.17 -20.06
N ASN A 149 0.30 12.23 -19.91
CA ASN A 149 -0.25 13.57 -19.77
C ASN A 149 -1.02 13.90 -21.04
N PRO A 150 -2.36 14.00 -21.02
CA PRO A 150 -3.15 14.27 -22.23
C PRO A 150 -2.88 15.68 -22.81
N TYR A 151 -2.06 16.48 -22.12
CA TYR A 151 -1.68 17.83 -22.51
C TYR A 151 -0.23 17.93 -23.01
N GLU A 152 0.53 16.83 -23.06
CA GLU A 152 1.93 16.83 -23.47
C GLU A 152 2.08 17.14 -24.98
N ASP A 153 1.07 16.80 -25.78
CA ASP A 153 1.02 17.08 -27.21
C ASP A 153 0.33 18.40 -27.57
N LEU A 154 -0.12 19.17 -26.57
CA LEU A 154 -0.71 20.49 -26.86
C LEU A 154 0.41 21.51 -27.08
N ASP A 155 0.66 21.84 -28.34
CA ASP A 155 1.51 22.96 -28.73
C ASP A 155 0.88 24.30 -28.29
N TYR A 156 1.29 24.78 -27.13
CA TYR A 156 0.90 26.11 -26.63
C TYR A 156 1.56 27.26 -27.39
N GLY A 157 2.39 26.96 -28.41
CA GLY A 157 3.15 27.97 -29.17
C GLY A 157 2.33 28.80 -30.16
N SER A 158 1.06 28.50 -30.35
CA SER A 158 0.23 29.14 -31.37
C SER A 158 -0.97 29.92 -30.83
N LEU A 159 -0.89 30.45 -29.60
CA LEU A 159 -1.91 31.44 -29.20
C LEU A 159 -1.72 32.70 -30.07
N PRO A 160 -2.74 33.15 -30.84
CA PRO A 160 -2.63 34.36 -31.58
C PRO A 160 -2.41 35.54 -30.62
N GLU A 161 -1.39 36.36 -30.91
CA GLU A 161 -1.20 37.61 -30.18
C GLU A 161 -2.52 38.40 -30.25
N SER A 162 -3.04 38.72 -29.09
CA SER A 162 -4.26 39.55 -29.00
C SER A 162 -4.01 40.92 -29.66
N PRO A 163 -4.96 41.44 -30.42
CA PRO A 163 -4.85 42.67 -31.16
C PRO A 163 -4.69 43.92 -30.26
#